data_8241663a93a958fa68caf507b020b127
#
_entry.id   8241663a93a958fa68caf507b020b127
#
_cell.length_a   1.000
_cell.length_b   1.000
_cell.length_c   1.000
_cell.angle_alpha   90.00
_cell.angle_beta   90.00
_cell.angle_gamma   90.00
#
_symmetry.space_group_name_H-M   'P 1'
#
loop_
_entity.id
_entity.type
_entity.pdbx_description
1 polymer ?
#
loop_
_entity_poly.entity_id
_entity_poly.type
_entity_poly.pdbx_seq_one_letter_code
_entity_poly.pdbx_strand_id
1 'polypeptide(L)'
;MAPGFLGQPVSGYEPLMDAAWPSADRQDTGEWVFRAAAGVTQRANSVWPRGTAAEPVDALREAAQWYRQRRLPLIFQVTDTPANSGLNDFLDGQGFTRQSETLILSRPAGTEPMPPASARVEFLDRPDHEWLALWWSVDGRGGAEELETARAILTGCPSLYALVRDDDGVPAAVGRLALVEGTGGIYCMATSARHRRRGYASSVLQALLSGGASRGLEHFWLLVTAGNQAAQQLYRQMGFQESGRYLYRQQRPRRALTGC
;
A
#
# COMPACT_ATOMS: atom_id res chain seq x y z
N MET A 1 -20.89 27.70 0.39
CA MET A 1 -19.60 27.41 -0.27
C MET A 1 -18.92 26.32 0.55
N ALA A 2 -18.89 25.09 0.05
CA ALA A 2 -18.14 24.01 0.68
C ALA A 2 -16.64 24.32 0.58
N PRO A 3 -15.80 24.04 1.61
CA PRO A 3 -14.37 24.26 1.51
C PRO A 3 -13.82 23.30 0.45
N GLY A 4 -13.23 23.85 -0.60
CA GLY A 4 -12.55 23.08 -1.63
C GLY A 4 -11.46 22.24 -0.99
N PHE A 5 -11.44 20.96 -1.27
CA PHE A 5 -10.37 20.03 -0.94
C PHE A 5 -9.09 20.49 -1.66
N LEU A 6 -8.30 21.33 -0.98
CA LEU A 6 -6.94 21.64 -1.40
C LEU A 6 -6.08 20.39 -1.19
N GLY A 7 -5.64 19.74 -2.26
CA GLY A 7 -4.54 18.81 -2.19
C GLY A 7 -4.76 17.35 -2.57
N GLN A 8 -5.72 17.02 -3.42
CA GLN A 8 -5.65 15.72 -4.11
C GLN A 8 -4.66 15.81 -5.28
N PRO A 9 -3.81 14.79 -5.51
CA PRO A 9 -3.02 14.73 -6.72
C PRO A 9 -3.94 14.78 -7.94
N VAL A 10 -3.56 15.53 -8.95
CA VAL A 10 -4.37 15.78 -10.17
C VAL A 10 -4.77 14.49 -10.88
N SER A 11 -3.98 13.42 -10.70
CA SER A 11 -4.17 12.09 -11.31
C SER A 11 -4.84 11.04 -10.40
N GLY A 12 -5.23 11.40 -9.18
CA GLY A 12 -5.70 10.41 -8.18
C GLY A 12 -4.55 9.65 -7.48
N TYR A 13 -4.90 8.74 -6.57
CA TYR A 13 -3.90 7.98 -5.80
C TYR A 13 -3.43 6.70 -6.49
N GLU A 14 -4.19 6.16 -7.45
CA GLU A 14 -3.90 4.88 -8.07
C GLU A 14 -2.57 4.85 -8.82
N PRO A 15 -2.22 5.85 -9.66
CA PRO A 15 -0.90 5.91 -10.30
C PRO A 15 0.24 5.99 -9.28
N LEU A 16 0.05 6.78 -8.22
CA LEU A 16 1.03 6.91 -7.14
C LEU A 16 1.23 5.60 -6.38
N MET A 17 0.12 4.88 -6.08
CA MET A 17 0.18 3.57 -5.44
C MET A 17 0.89 2.53 -6.31
N ASP A 18 0.65 2.55 -7.62
CA ASP A 18 1.27 1.63 -8.57
C ASP A 18 2.79 1.89 -8.68
N ALA A 19 3.19 3.15 -8.81
CA ALA A 19 4.60 3.56 -8.87
C ALA A 19 5.34 3.30 -7.54
N ALA A 20 4.67 3.53 -6.40
CA ALA A 20 5.27 3.32 -5.08
C ALA A 20 5.46 1.84 -4.71
N TRP A 21 4.71 0.93 -5.35
CA TRP A 21 4.74 -0.51 -5.09
C TRP A 21 4.75 -1.30 -6.40
N PRO A 22 5.82 -1.19 -7.20
CA PRO A 22 5.88 -1.70 -8.56
C PRO A 22 5.85 -3.23 -8.60
N SER A 23 5.26 -3.75 -9.66
CA SER A 23 5.22 -5.17 -9.97
C SER A 23 6.22 -5.49 -11.09
N ALA A 24 6.98 -6.57 -10.93
CA ALA A 24 8.00 -6.97 -11.91
C ALA A 24 7.39 -7.41 -13.25
N ASP A 25 6.21 -8.02 -13.20
CA ASP A 25 5.46 -8.48 -14.37
C ASP A 25 4.17 -7.66 -14.49
N ARG A 26 4.01 -6.98 -15.64
CA ARG A 26 2.96 -6.01 -15.84
C ARG A 26 2.46 -6.04 -17.28
N GLN A 27 1.15 -5.98 -17.47
CA GLN A 27 0.50 -5.76 -18.76
C GLN A 27 -0.54 -4.64 -18.64
N ASP A 28 -0.42 -3.64 -19.49
CA ASP A 28 -1.36 -2.53 -19.59
C ASP A 28 -2.25 -2.75 -20.82
N THR A 29 -3.56 -2.89 -20.63
CA THR A 29 -4.53 -3.08 -21.70
C THR A 29 -5.20 -1.76 -22.13
N GLY A 30 -4.82 -0.63 -21.49
CA GLY A 30 -5.49 0.66 -21.66
C GLY A 30 -6.61 0.86 -20.64
N GLU A 31 -7.50 -0.08 -20.46
CA GLU A 31 -8.59 -0.02 -19.49
C GLU A 31 -8.18 -0.56 -18.12
N TRP A 32 -7.42 -1.66 -18.08
CA TRP A 32 -6.95 -2.31 -16.86
C TRP A 32 -5.46 -2.56 -16.91
N VAL A 33 -4.83 -2.53 -15.74
CA VAL A 33 -3.42 -2.90 -15.58
C VAL A 33 -3.33 -4.19 -14.80
N PHE A 34 -2.79 -5.24 -15.41
CA PHE A 34 -2.51 -6.51 -14.75
C PHE A 34 -1.13 -6.45 -14.11
N ARG A 35 -1.00 -6.90 -12.87
CA ARG A 35 0.22 -6.82 -12.08
C ARG A 35 0.50 -8.14 -11.39
N ALA A 36 1.76 -8.60 -11.44
CA ALA A 36 2.20 -9.79 -10.76
C ALA A 36 3.63 -9.65 -10.21
N ALA A 37 3.84 -10.16 -9.02
CA ALA A 37 5.13 -10.26 -8.34
C ALA A 37 5.13 -11.54 -7.48
N ALA A 38 5.14 -12.69 -8.14
CA ALA A 38 5.19 -14.04 -7.55
C ALA A 38 4.16 -14.29 -6.42
N GLY A 39 3.02 -13.58 -6.41
CA GLY A 39 2.00 -13.71 -5.35
C GLY A 39 2.33 -12.98 -4.05
N VAL A 40 3.49 -12.33 -3.96
CA VAL A 40 3.89 -11.59 -2.76
C VAL A 40 3.16 -10.26 -2.68
N THR A 41 2.31 -10.11 -1.69
CA THR A 41 1.35 -9.02 -1.45
C THR A 41 0.23 -8.89 -2.50
N GLN A 42 -1.01 -8.66 -2.06
CA GLN A 42 -2.15 -8.43 -2.97
C GLN A 42 -1.94 -7.17 -3.83
N ARG A 43 -1.28 -6.15 -3.30
CA ARG A 43 -1.04 -4.87 -3.99
C ARG A 43 -0.22 -5.04 -5.27
N ALA A 44 0.82 -5.87 -5.24
CA ALA A 44 1.65 -6.16 -6.40
C ALA A 44 1.09 -7.30 -7.28
N ASN A 45 -0.02 -7.95 -6.88
CA ASN A 45 -0.60 -9.11 -7.53
C ASN A 45 -2.10 -8.94 -7.72
N SER A 46 -2.50 -7.82 -8.31
CA SER A 46 -3.90 -7.51 -8.57
C SER A 46 -4.07 -6.69 -9.84
N VAL A 47 -5.24 -6.81 -10.44
CA VAL A 47 -5.69 -5.91 -11.50
C VAL A 47 -5.94 -4.54 -10.89
N TRP A 48 -5.39 -3.52 -11.48
CA TRP A 48 -5.76 -2.13 -11.24
C TRP A 48 -6.65 -1.65 -12.39
N PRO A 49 -7.97 -1.51 -12.17
CA PRO A 49 -8.88 -0.95 -13.15
C PRO A 49 -8.74 0.58 -13.19
N ARG A 50 -8.69 1.15 -14.37
CA ARG A 50 -8.77 2.60 -14.59
C ARG A 50 -10.21 3.07 -14.70
N GLY A 51 -11.16 2.14 -14.73
CA GLY A 51 -12.60 2.33 -14.84
C GLY A 51 -13.29 1.02 -15.13
N THR A 52 -14.60 1.09 -15.33
CA THR A 52 -15.37 -0.02 -15.87
C THR A 52 -15.01 -0.16 -17.35
N ALA A 53 -14.54 -1.34 -17.77
CA ALA A 53 -14.18 -1.60 -19.16
C ALA A 53 -15.42 -1.49 -20.07
N ALA A 54 -15.22 -1.10 -21.33
CA ALA A 54 -16.30 -1.02 -22.31
C ALA A 54 -16.96 -2.39 -22.54
N GLU A 55 -16.14 -3.45 -22.64
CA GLU A 55 -16.57 -4.85 -22.75
C GLU A 55 -16.10 -5.65 -21.51
N PRO A 56 -16.77 -5.48 -20.34
CA PRO A 56 -16.22 -5.95 -19.07
C PRO A 56 -16.14 -7.48 -18.97
N VAL A 57 -16.96 -8.22 -19.69
CA VAL A 57 -16.93 -9.69 -19.74
C VAL A 57 -15.68 -10.18 -20.46
N ASP A 58 -15.31 -9.55 -21.57
CA ASP A 58 -14.13 -9.92 -22.35
C ASP A 58 -12.84 -9.51 -21.64
N ALA A 59 -12.81 -8.31 -21.07
CA ALA A 59 -11.70 -7.86 -20.22
C ALA A 59 -11.49 -8.78 -19.01
N LEU A 60 -12.57 -9.25 -18.37
CA LEU A 60 -12.48 -10.21 -17.26
C LEU A 60 -11.92 -11.57 -17.73
N ARG A 61 -12.31 -12.01 -18.93
CA ARG A 61 -11.80 -13.28 -19.50
C ARG A 61 -10.28 -13.18 -19.79
N GLU A 62 -9.84 -12.06 -20.36
CA GLU A 62 -8.42 -11.78 -20.61
C GLU A 62 -7.63 -11.75 -19.28
N ALA A 63 -8.09 -11.00 -18.29
CA ALA A 63 -7.48 -10.98 -16.97
C ALA A 63 -7.39 -12.37 -16.35
N ALA A 64 -8.48 -13.15 -16.40
CA ALA A 64 -8.50 -14.51 -15.84
C ALA A 64 -7.51 -15.44 -16.54
N GLN A 65 -7.33 -15.30 -17.85
CA GLN A 65 -6.34 -16.06 -18.60
C GLN A 65 -4.90 -15.67 -18.20
N TRP A 66 -4.63 -14.38 -18.11
CA TRP A 66 -3.32 -13.84 -17.75
C TRP A 66 -2.86 -14.30 -16.35
N TYR A 67 -3.73 -14.22 -15.33
CA TYR A 67 -3.42 -14.68 -13.97
C TYR A 67 -3.31 -16.21 -13.88
N ARG A 68 -4.13 -16.95 -14.63
CA ARG A 68 -4.05 -18.42 -14.66
C ARG A 68 -2.71 -18.92 -15.22
N GLN A 69 -2.19 -18.29 -16.27
CA GLN A 69 -0.88 -18.63 -16.84
C GLN A 69 0.25 -18.46 -15.81
N ARG A 70 0.07 -17.57 -14.85
CA ARG A 70 1.01 -17.30 -13.75
C ARG A 70 0.73 -18.09 -12.47
N ARG A 71 -0.32 -18.91 -12.50
CA ARG A 71 -0.80 -19.67 -11.33
C ARG A 71 -1.13 -18.77 -10.13
N LEU A 72 -1.61 -17.58 -10.40
CA LEU A 72 -2.00 -16.59 -9.40
C LEU A 72 -3.53 -16.46 -9.31
N PRO A 73 -4.08 -16.15 -8.14
CA PRO A 73 -5.48 -15.82 -8.01
C PRO A 73 -5.79 -14.51 -8.75
N LEU A 74 -6.98 -14.45 -9.38
CA LEU A 74 -7.47 -13.21 -9.96
C LEU A 74 -8.02 -12.32 -8.84
N ILE A 75 -7.35 -11.22 -8.61
CA ILE A 75 -7.68 -10.22 -7.59
C ILE A 75 -7.79 -8.86 -8.29
N PHE A 76 -8.79 -8.06 -7.94
CA PHE A 76 -8.89 -6.66 -8.33
C PHE A 76 -8.65 -5.76 -7.12
N GLN A 77 -7.96 -4.65 -7.32
CA GLN A 77 -7.88 -3.53 -6.38
C GLN A 77 -8.78 -2.43 -6.93
N VAL A 78 -10.00 -2.32 -6.41
CA VAL A 78 -11.03 -1.40 -6.91
C VAL A 78 -11.14 -0.20 -5.99
N THR A 79 -10.67 0.96 -6.45
CA THR A 79 -10.80 2.22 -5.74
C THR A 79 -12.21 2.77 -5.89
N ASP A 80 -12.73 3.34 -4.82
CA ASP A 80 -14.05 3.99 -4.78
C ASP A 80 -13.98 5.35 -5.50
N THR A 81 -14.12 5.29 -6.82
CA THR A 81 -14.11 6.46 -7.71
C THR A 81 -15.31 6.39 -8.66
N PRO A 82 -15.77 7.53 -9.21
CA PRO A 82 -16.84 7.54 -10.21
C PRO A 82 -16.57 6.63 -11.42
N ALA A 83 -15.30 6.53 -11.85
CA ALA A 83 -14.89 5.68 -12.96
C ALA A 83 -15.11 4.18 -12.69
N ASN A 84 -15.08 3.77 -11.42
CA ASN A 84 -15.28 2.39 -10.98
C ASN A 84 -16.68 2.11 -10.43
N SER A 85 -17.63 3.03 -10.56
CA SER A 85 -18.95 2.94 -9.91
C SER A 85 -19.74 1.67 -10.29
N GLY A 86 -19.67 1.21 -11.54
CA GLY A 86 -20.33 -0.02 -11.98
C GLY A 86 -19.50 -1.30 -11.82
N LEU A 87 -18.20 -1.17 -11.56
CA LEU A 87 -17.28 -2.32 -11.55
C LEU A 87 -17.54 -3.24 -10.35
N ASN A 88 -17.85 -2.67 -9.19
CA ASN A 88 -18.15 -3.48 -8.00
C ASN A 88 -19.41 -4.33 -8.18
N ASP A 89 -20.46 -3.78 -8.78
CA ASP A 89 -21.70 -4.51 -9.04
C ASP A 89 -21.48 -5.59 -10.11
N PHE A 90 -20.71 -5.29 -11.14
CA PHE A 90 -20.30 -6.28 -12.14
C PHE A 90 -19.54 -7.45 -11.50
N LEU A 91 -18.54 -7.16 -10.66
CA LEU A 91 -17.75 -8.19 -9.97
C LEU A 91 -18.59 -8.98 -8.95
N ASP A 92 -19.60 -8.38 -8.31
CA ASP A 92 -20.56 -9.09 -7.48
C ASP A 92 -21.35 -10.11 -8.31
N GLY A 93 -21.86 -9.70 -9.48
CA GLY A 93 -22.55 -10.57 -10.43
C GLY A 93 -21.68 -11.73 -10.93
N GLN A 94 -20.36 -11.54 -10.99
CA GLN A 94 -19.38 -12.58 -11.35
C GLN A 94 -18.94 -13.44 -10.15
N GLY A 95 -19.51 -13.23 -8.96
CA GLY A 95 -19.25 -14.03 -7.75
C GLY A 95 -17.91 -13.72 -7.06
N PHE A 96 -17.33 -12.55 -7.27
CA PHE A 96 -16.13 -12.11 -6.53
C PHE A 96 -16.48 -11.75 -5.09
N THR A 97 -15.60 -12.13 -4.17
CA THR A 97 -15.71 -11.74 -2.75
C THR A 97 -15.22 -10.32 -2.54
N ARG A 98 -15.73 -9.64 -1.53
CA ARG A 98 -15.22 -8.35 -1.05
C ARG A 98 -14.25 -8.61 0.11
N GLN A 99 -13.05 -8.08 0.04
CA GLN A 99 -12.00 -8.31 1.03
C GLN A 99 -11.25 -7.01 1.34
N SER A 100 -10.74 -6.94 2.56
CA SER A 100 -9.71 -5.97 2.97
C SER A 100 -9.99 -4.53 2.54
N GLU A 101 -11.13 -3.98 2.98
CA GLU A 101 -11.37 -2.55 2.79
C GLU A 101 -10.18 -1.76 3.36
N THR A 102 -9.63 -0.87 2.55
CA THR A 102 -8.45 -0.09 2.87
C THR A 102 -8.74 1.39 2.65
N LEU A 103 -8.43 2.20 3.65
CA LEU A 103 -8.53 3.65 3.58
C LEU A 103 -7.25 4.22 2.97
N ILE A 104 -7.41 5.21 2.13
CA ILE A 104 -6.33 6.09 1.65
C ILE A 104 -6.40 7.33 2.52
N LEU A 105 -5.37 7.55 3.32
CA LEU A 105 -5.26 8.74 4.15
C LEU A 105 -4.19 9.65 3.57
N SER A 106 -4.42 10.96 3.60
CA SER A 106 -3.46 11.94 3.12
C SER A 106 -3.36 13.17 4.03
N ARG A 107 -2.24 13.89 3.87
CA ARG A 107 -2.01 15.18 4.49
C ARG A 107 -1.09 16.04 3.63
N PRO A 108 -1.25 17.38 3.60
CA PRO A 108 -0.25 18.30 3.06
C PRO A 108 1.03 18.29 3.91
N ALA A 109 2.17 18.62 3.31
CA ALA A 109 3.35 19.01 4.07
C ALA A 109 3.06 20.29 4.90
N GLY A 110 3.77 20.45 6.00
CA GLY A 110 3.57 21.62 6.87
C GLY A 110 2.31 21.59 7.73
N THR A 111 1.50 20.53 7.70
CA THR A 111 0.36 20.39 8.62
C THR A 111 0.87 20.27 10.07
N GLU A 112 0.36 21.14 10.93
CA GLU A 112 0.61 21.13 12.38
C GLU A 112 -0.57 20.50 13.14
N PRO A 113 -0.38 19.94 14.35
CA PRO A 113 0.89 19.79 15.05
C PRO A 113 1.57 18.43 14.75
N MET A 114 2.90 18.41 14.83
CA MET A 114 3.66 17.15 14.95
C MET A 114 4.17 17.03 16.38
N PRO A 115 3.80 16.01 17.15
CA PRO A 115 4.38 15.80 18.48
C PRO A 115 5.90 15.58 18.36
N PRO A 116 6.71 15.98 19.36
CA PRO A 116 8.14 15.79 19.29
C PRO A 116 8.51 14.31 19.16
N ALA A 117 9.55 13.99 18.38
CA ALA A 117 10.08 12.64 18.28
C ALA A 117 10.59 12.17 19.64
N SER A 118 10.15 11.00 20.06
CA SER A 118 10.57 10.40 21.35
C SER A 118 11.81 9.54 21.22
N ALA A 119 12.28 9.26 20.01
CA ALA A 119 13.44 8.40 19.75
C ALA A 119 14.25 8.92 18.55
N ARG A 120 15.57 8.63 18.57
CA ARG A 120 16.44 8.88 17.43
C ARG A 120 16.09 7.95 16.27
N VAL A 121 16.00 8.49 15.05
CA VAL A 121 15.70 7.74 13.83
C VAL A 121 16.90 7.76 12.90
N GLU A 122 17.29 6.59 12.43
CA GLU A 122 18.30 6.38 11.41
C GLU A 122 17.63 6.33 10.04
N PHE A 123 18.23 6.98 9.04
CA PHE A 123 17.80 6.86 7.64
C PHE A 123 18.78 6.00 6.87
N LEU A 124 18.22 5.10 6.06
CA LEU A 124 18.94 4.23 5.15
C LEU A 124 18.45 4.52 3.72
N ASP A 125 19.38 4.49 2.76
CA ASP A 125 19.06 4.64 1.33
C ASP A 125 18.45 3.36 0.74
N ARG A 126 18.72 2.22 1.40
CA ARG A 126 18.16 0.91 1.06
C ARG A 126 17.83 0.14 2.34
N PRO A 127 16.83 -0.75 2.30
CA PRO A 127 16.53 -1.58 3.46
C PRO A 127 17.68 -2.57 3.67
N ASP A 128 18.34 -2.50 4.81
CA ASP A 128 19.35 -3.47 5.22
C ASP A 128 18.73 -4.75 5.81
N HIS A 129 19.56 -5.68 6.23
CA HIS A 129 19.10 -6.94 6.80
C HIS A 129 18.25 -6.74 8.07
N GLU A 130 18.62 -5.83 8.96
CA GLU A 130 17.91 -5.59 10.21
C GLU A 130 16.53 -4.94 9.96
N TRP A 131 16.50 -3.95 9.06
CA TRP A 131 15.26 -3.30 8.63
C TRP A 131 14.30 -4.33 8.02
N LEU A 132 14.78 -5.15 7.08
CA LEU A 132 14.01 -6.19 6.43
C LEU A 132 13.53 -7.25 7.42
N ALA A 133 14.41 -7.73 8.30
CA ALA A 133 14.06 -8.75 9.28
C ALA A 133 12.96 -8.27 10.23
N LEU A 134 13.06 -7.02 10.72
CA LEU A 134 12.02 -6.45 11.58
C LEU A 134 10.70 -6.32 10.84
N TRP A 135 10.69 -5.71 9.65
CA TRP A 135 9.47 -5.54 8.88
C TRP A 135 8.82 -6.88 8.55
N TRP A 136 9.63 -7.84 8.07
CA TRP A 136 9.13 -9.17 7.69
C TRP A 136 8.57 -9.95 8.87
N SER A 137 9.15 -9.79 10.06
CA SER A 137 8.64 -10.44 11.28
C SER A 137 7.23 -9.96 11.69
N VAL A 138 6.83 -8.76 11.26
CA VAL A 138 5.53 -8.15 11.61
C VAL A 138 4.50 -8.34 10.50
N ASP A 139 4.91 -8.12 9.25
CA ASP A 139 4.00 -7.96 8.10
C ASP A 139 4.24 -9.01 7.01
N GLY A 140 5.37 -9.73 7.08
CA GLY A 140 5.77 -10.71 6.08
C GLY A 140 4.95 -11.99 6.13
N ARG A 141 4.83 -12.61 4.97
CA ARG A 141 4.18 -13.91 4.78
C ARG A 141 4.99 -14.75 3.81
N GLY A 142 5.47 -15.89 4.24
CA GLY A 142 6.31 -16.77 3.45
C GLY A 142 7.74 -16.83 3.94
N GLY A 143 8.63 -17.42 3.14
CA GLY A 143 10.03 -17.68 3.45
C GLY A 143 11.00 -16.68 2.80
N ALA A 144 12.21 -17.16 2.52
CA ALA A 144 13.30 -16.35 1.98
C ALA A 144 13.03 -15.85 0.54
N GLU A 145 12.37 -16.68 -0.29
CA GLU A 145 12.06 -16.31 -1.68
C GLU A 145 11.02 -15.17 -1.74
N GLU A 146 10.00 -15.25 -0.88
CA GLU A 146 9.01 -14.18 -0.77
C GLU A 146 9.60 -12.89 -0.21
N LEU A 147 10.52 -12.98 0.76
CA LEU A 147 11.24 -11.83 1.28
C LEU A 147 12.10 -11.18 0.19
N GLU A 148 12.78 -11.95 -0.65
CA GLU A 148 13.59 -11.43 -1.75
C GLU A 148 12.71 -10.72 -2.80
N THR A 149 11.56 -11.31 -3.14
CA THR A 149 10.56 -10.66 -4.00
C THR A 149 10.06 -9.35 -3.39
N ALA A 150 9.76 -9.36 -2.09
CA ALA A 150 9.34 -8.16 -1.37
C ALA A 150 10.44 -7.09 -1.37
N ARG A 151 11.71 -7.48 -1.17
CA ARG A 151 12.86 -6.58 -1.26
C ARG A 151 12.97 -5.93 -2.64
N ALA A 152 12.79 -6.70 -3.71
CA ALA A 152 12.78 -6.17 -5.07
C ALA A 152 11.66 -5.14 -5.29
N ILE A 153 10.45 -5.40 -4.78
CA ILE A 153 9.34 -4.43 -4.81
C ILE A 153 9.71 -3.16 -4.06
N LEU A 154 10.24 -3.27 -2.85
CA LEU A 154 10.59 -2.12 -2.00
C LEU A 154 11.65 -1.23 -2.65
N THR A 155 12.65 -1.82 -3.31
CA THR A 155 13.75 -1.11 -3.95
C THR A 155 13.46 -0.67 -5.39
N GLY A 156 12.32 -1.08 -5.94
CA GLY A 156 11.86 -0.71 -7.28
C GLY A 156 11.34 0.73 -7.41
N CYS A 157 11.27 1.48 -6.30
CA CYS A 157 10.89 2.89 -6.27
C CYS A 157 11.87 3.66 -5.36
N PRO A 158 12.34 4.86 -5.75
CA PRO A 158 13.14 5.73 -4.87
C PRO A 158 12.47 5.91 -3.52
N SER A 159 13.20 5.71 -2.44
CA SER A 159 12.59 5.68 -1.10
C SER A 159 13.57 6.07 0.00
N LEU A 160 13.03 6.54 1.13
CA LEU A 160 13.73 6.62 2.41
C LEU A 160 13.27 5.47 3.30
N TYR A 161 14.21 4.87 4.00
CA TYR A 161 13.95 3.80 4.97
C TYR A 161 14.34 4.30 6.35
N ALA A 162 13.38 4.33 7.27
CA ALA A 162 13.61 4.76 8.65
C ALA A 162 13.72 3.55 9.57
N LEU A 163 14.68 3.59 10.49
CA LEU A 163 14.90 2.59 11.52
C LEU A 163 15.04 3.30 12.88
N VAL A 164 14.33 2.81 13.87
CA VAL A 164 14.49 3.21 15.28
C VAL A 164 14.99 2.01 16.06
N ARG A 165 15.98 2.26 16.94
CA ARG A 165 16.48 1.29 17.91
C ARG A 165 16.00 1.65 19.31
N ASP A 166 15.92 0.66 20.17
CA ASP A 166 15.76 0.88 21.61
C ASP A 166 17.09 1.32 22.27
N ASP A 167 17.06 1.52 23.58
CA ASP A 167 18.22 1.98 24.35
C ASP A 167 19.39 0.96 24.37
N ASP A 168 19.09 -0.31 24.09
CA ASP A 168 20.07 -1.39 23.98
C ASP A 168 20.60 -1.56 22.54
N GLY A 169 20.20 -0.68 21.61
CA GLY A 169 20.60 -0.71 20.20
C GLY A 169 19.81 -1.72 19.34
N VAL A 170 18.77 -2.33 19.88
CA VAL A 170 17.99 -3.35 19.15
C VAL A 170 16.93 -2.69 18.27
N PRO A 171 16.75 -3.14 17.00
CA PRO A 171 15.69 -2.66 16.11
C PRO A 171 14.30 -2.74 16.74
N ALA A 172 13.63 -1.60 16.88
CA ALA A 172 12.34 -1.46 17.55
C ALA A 172 11.18 -1.17 16.58
N ALA A 173 11.41 -0.28 15.61
CA ALA A 173 10.42 0.09 14.61
C ALA A 173 11.08 0.51 13.29
N VAL A 174 10.34 0.31 12.19
CA VAL A 174 10.75 0.67 10.83
C VAL A 174 9.60 1.32 10.07
N GLY A 175 9.94 2.01 8.98
CA GLY A 175 9.01 2.54 8.01
C GLY A 175 9.70 2.93 6.72
N ARG A 176 8.94 3.03 5.63
CA ARG A 176 9.41 3.43 4.30
C ARG A 176 8.61 4.62 3.81
N LEU A 177 9.27 5.58 3.20
CA LEU A 177 8.67 6.66 2.42
C LEU A 177 9.04 6.48 0.95
N ALA A 178 8.10 6.08 0.12
CA ALA A 178 8.26 6.05 -1.33
C ALA A 178 8.18 7.48 -1.89
N LEU A 179 9.12 7.86 -2.75
CA LEU A 179 9.20 9.19 -3.36
C LEU A 179 8.64 9.11 -4.78
N VAL A 180 7.44 9.64 -4.99
CA VAL A 180 6.71 9.53 -6.26
C VAL A 180 6.13 10.89 -6.63
N GLU A 181 6.51 11.42 -7.79
CA GLU A 181 5.92 12.63 -8.40
C GLU A 181 5.74 13.81 -7.42
N GLY A 182 6.77 14.13 -6.63
CA GLY A 182 6.69 15.21 -5.64
C GLY A 182 5.85 14.90 -4.40
N THR A 183 5.38 13.66 -4.27
CA THR A 183 4.60 13.17 -3.12
C THR A 183 5.31 12.05 -2.37
N GLY A 184 4.92 11.81 -1.12
CA GLY A 184 5.47 10.77 -0.26
C GLY A 184 4.44 9.71 0.13
N GLY A 185 4.61 8.47 -0.34
CA GLY A 185 3.81 7.32 0.07
C GLY A 185 4.43 6.60 1.27
N ILE A 186 3.73 6.55 2.41
CA ILE A 186 4.22 5.87 3.63
C ILE A 186 3.78 4.42 3.62
N TYR A 187 4.77 3.54 3.73
CA TYR A 187 4.61 2.08 3.69
C TYR A 187 5.41 1.39 4.79
N CYS A 188 5.19 0.11 4.98
CA CYS A 188 6.00 -0.78 5.81
C CYS A 188 6.19 -0.28 7.25
N MET A 189 5.20 0.42 7.79
CA MET A 189 5.20 0.84 9.19
C MET A 189 5.08 -0.39 10.08
N ALA A 190 6.17 -0.80 10.72
CA ALA A 190 6.20 -1.96 11.60
C ALA A 190 6.90 -1.64 12.91
N THR A 191 6.33 -2.15 14.02
CA THR A 191 6.93 -2.07 15.36
C THR A 191 6.93 -3.46 15.95
N SER A 192 8.07 -3.93 16.43
CA SER A 192 8.18 -5.24 17.03
C SER A 192 7.25 -5.37 18.25
N ALA A 193 6.72 -6.56 18.50
CA ALA A 193 5.69 -6.77 19.52
C ALA A 193 6.09 -6.23 20.92
N ARG A 194 7.35 -6.45 21.30
CA ARG A 194 7.91 -6.01 22.61
C ARG A 194 8.09 -4.49 22.75
N HIS A 195 8.08 -3.76 21.61
CA HIS A 195 8.30 -2.31 21.58
C HIS A 195 7.04 -1.50 21.31
N ARG A 196 5.87 -2.14 21.21
CA ARG A 196 4.59 -1.45 21.00
C ARG A 196 4.26 -0.52 22.16
N ARG A 197 3.51 0.56 21.86
CA ARG A 197 3.01 1.54 22.83
C ARG A 197 4.11 2.35 23.54
N ARG A 198 5.31 2.45 22.93
CA ARG A 198 6.44 3.24 23.41
C ARG A 198 6.76 4.46 22.54
N GLY A 199 5.87 4.84 21.61
CA GLY A 199 6.07 6.01 20.75
C GLY A 199 6.94 5.78 19.50
N TYR A 200 7.57 4.61 19.33
CA TYR A 200 8.50 4.36 18.21
C TYR A 200 7.86 4.50 16.83
N ALA A 201 6.62 4.06 16.64
CA ALA A 201 5.90 4.25 15.38
C ALA A 201 5.66 5.74 15.06
N SER A 202 5.36 6.55 16.09
CA SER A 202 5.23 8.01 15.95
C SER A 202 6.53 8.65 15.53
N SER A 203 7.68 8.24 16.15
CA SER A 203 9.00 8.75 15.81
C SER A 203 9.40 8.41 14.38
N VAL A 204 9.15 7.17 13.92
CA VAL A 204 9.38 6.75 12.54
C VAL A 204 8.54 7.60 11.58
N LEU A 205 7.24 7.71 11.82
CA LEU A 205 6.34 8.46 10.97
C LEU A 205 6.74 9.93 10.86
N GLN A 206 7.03 10.56 11.99
CA GLN A 206 7.48 11.94 12.05
C GLN A 206 8.79 12.18 11.28
N ALA A 207 9.76 11.28 11.46
CA ALA A 207 11.03 11.38 10.73
C ALA A 207 10.82 11.25 9.22
N LEU A 208 9.97 10.30 8.76
CA LEU A 208 9.63 10.16 7.34
C LEU A 208 8.95 11.42 6.79
N LEU A 209 8.02 12.00 7.52
CA LEU A 209 7.35 13.25 7.13
C LEU A 209 8.35 14.43 7.04
N SER A 210 9.20 14.60 8.06
CA SER A 210 10.22 15.65 8.07
C SER A 210 11.27 15.43 6.97
N GLY A 211 11.72 14.17 6.79
CA GLY A 211 12.66 13.79 5.76
C GLY A 211 12.11 13.98 4.33
N GLY A 212 10.82 13.78 4.13
CA GLY A 212 10.13 14.07 2.87
C GLY A 212 9.96 15.56 2.64
N ALA A 213 9.52 16.33 3.64
CA ALA A 213 9.34 17.77 3.55
C ALA A 213 10.68 18.48 3.23
N SER A 214 11.79 18.05 3.86
CA SER A 214 13.13 18.60 3.57
C SER A 214 13.62 18.30 2.13
N ARG A 215 12.97 17.37 1.43
CA ARG A 215 13.22 17.05 0.01
C ARG A 215 12.20 17.72 -0.94
N GLY A 216 11.38 18.62 -0.41
CA GLY A 216 10.39 19.37 -1.19
C GLY A 216 9.12 18.60 -1.51
N LEU A 217 8.82 17.50 -0.81
CA LEU A 217 7.53 16.84 -0.99
C LEU A 217 6.41 17.71 -0.43
N GLU A 218 5.36 17.89 -1.21
CA GLU A 218 4.22 18.75 -0.86
C GLU A 218 3.07 18.00 -0.21
N HIS A 219 2.96 16.69 -0.48
CA HIS A 219 1.89 15.83 0.03
C HIS A 219 2.40 14.48 0.49
N PHE A 220 1.76 13.97 1.54
CA PHE A 220 1.99 12.61 2.05
C PHE A 220 0.68 11.82 2.02
N TRP A 221 0.80 10.54 1.76
CA TRP A 221 -0.32 9.60 1.76
C TRP A 221 0.09 8.24 2.31
N LEU A 222 -0.87 7.47 2.75
CA LEU A 222 -0.67 6.11 3.25
C LEU A 222 -1.94 5.27 3.08
N LEU A 223 -1.76 3.97 3.24
CA LEU A 223 -2.82 2.98 3.13
C LEU A 223 -2.97 2.27 4.46
N VAL A 224 -4.19 2.19 4.99
CA VAL A 224 -4.48 1.49 6.23
C VAL A 224 -5.78 0.69 6.11
N THR A 225 -5.77 -0.57 6.53
CA THR A 225 -7.00 -1.36 6.54
C THR A 225 -8.06 -0.75 7.47
N ALA A 226 -9.32 -0.78 7.07
CA ALA A 226 -10.42 -0.20 7.83
C ALA A 226 -10.54 -0.78 9.25
N GLY A 227 -10.11 -2.05 9.45
CA GLY A 227 -10.09 -2.70 10.75
C GLY A 227 -8.93 -2.28 11.67
N ASN A 228 -7.88 -1.63 11.18
CA ASN A 228 -6.72 -1.25 11.99
C ASN A 228 -6.93 0.11 12.69
N GLN A 229 -7.82 0.15 13.67
CA GLN A 229 -8.18 1.37 14.39
C GLN A 229 -6.98 2.03 15.11
N ALA A 230 -6.06 1.21 15.64
CA ALA A 230 -4.89 1.73 16.36
C ALA A 230 -3.96 2.53 15.42
N ALA A 231 -3.70 2.02 14.21
CA ALA A 231 -2.92 2.75 13.22
C ALA A 231 -3.67 4.00 12.72
N GLN A 232 -4.98 3.89 12.47
CA GLN A 232 -5.79 5.05 12.08
C GLN A 232 -5.75 6.16 13.12
N GLN A 233 -5.80 5.83 14.42
CA GLN A 233 -5.69 6.81 15.48
C GLN A 233 -4.33 7.52 15.46
N LEU A 234 -3.23 6.78 15.28
CA LEU A 234 -1.90 7.36 15.13
C LEU A 234 -1.84 8.32 13.93
N TYR A 235 -2.36 7.89 12.77
CA TYR A 235 -2.31 8.72 11.56
C TYR A 235 -3.16 9.99 11.68
N ARG A 236 -4.36 9.91 12.30
CA ARG A 236 -5.18 11.11 12.59
C ARG A 236 -4.46 12.07 13.52
N GLN A 237 -3.78 11.59 14.56
CA GLN A 237 -2.97 12.42 15.47
C GLN A 237 -1.82 13.12 14.74
N MET A 238 -1.35 12.55 13.64
CA MET A 238 -0.33 13.13 12.77
C MET A 238 -0.93 13.96 11.61
N GLY A 239 -2.21 14.32 11.68
CA GLY A 239 -2.88 15.20 10.75
C GLY A 239 -3.34 14.56 9.44
N PHE A 240 -3.29 13.23 9.31
CA PHE A 240 -3.85 12.55 8.16
C PHE A 240 -5.37 12.52 8.19
N GLN A 241 -5.99 12.71 7.03
CA GLN A 241 -7.43 12.64 6.82
C GLN A 241 -7.75 11.63 5.72
N GLU A 242 -8.95 11.06 5.75
CA GLU A 242 -9.40 10.14 4.69
C GLU A 242 -9.61 10.92 3.38
N SER A 243 -9.02 10.40 2.31
CA SER A 243 -9.07 10.96 0.96
C SER A 243 -9.65 9.98 -0.06
N GLY A 244 -9.89 8.76 0.36
CA GLY A 244 -10.46 7.71 -0.49
C GLY A 244 -10.37 6.36 0.16
N ARG A 245 -10.83 5.35 -0.55
CA ARG A 245 -10.76 3.95 -0.14
C ARG A 245 -10.75 3.01 -1.33
N TYR A 246 -10.36 1.78 -1.11
CA TYR A 246 -10.48 0.71 -2.08
C TYR A 246 -10.81 -0.63 -1.42
N LEU A 247 -11.31 -1.55 -2.25
CA LEU A 247 -11.57 -2.94 -1.88
C LEU A 247 -10.71 -3.88 -2.71
N TYR A 248 -10.26 -4.96 -2.10
CA TYR A 248 -9.84 -6.12 -2.88
C TYR A 248 -11.04 -6.99 -3.20
N ARG A 249 -11.13 -7.38 -4.49
CA ARG A 249 -12.16 -8.28 -5.01
C ARG A 249 -11.47 -9.53 -5.52
N GLN A 250 -11.79 -10.68 -4.97
CA GLN A 250 -11.11 -11.93 -5.32
C GLN A 250 -12.11 -12.94 -5.86
N GLN A 251 -11.77 -13.56 -6.97
CA GLN A 251 -12.53 -14.68 -7.51
C GLN A 251 -12.50 -15.85 -6.50
N ARG A 252 -13.66 -16.41 -6.19
CA ARG A 252 -13.72 -17.60 -5.34
C ARG A 252 -12.99 -18.75 -6.02
N PRO A 253 -12.18 -19.53 -5.29
CA PRO A 253 -11.63 -20.77 -5.82
C PRO A 253 -12.79 -21.63 -6.31
N ARG A 254 -12.71 -22.13 -7.54
CA ARG A 254 -13.67 -23.14 -8.01
C ARG A 254 -13.51 -24.36 -7.09
N ARG A 255 -14.58 -24.74 -6.39
CA ARG A 255 -14.61 -26.04 -5.71
C ARG A 255 -14.32 -27.08 -6.76
N ALA A 256 -13.26 -27.86 -6.59
CA ALA A 256 -13.11 -29.09 -7.36
C ALA A 256 -14.39 -29.90 -7.09
N LEU A 257 -15.13 -30.19 -8.16
CA LEU A 257 -16.20 -31.18 -8.07
C LEU A 257 -15.50 -32.50 -7.72
N THR A 258 -15.49 -32.86 -6.43
CA THR A 258 -15.18 -34.22 -6.02
C THR A 258 -16.28 -35.06 -6.60
N GLY A 259 -16.00 -35.65 -7.78
CA GLY A 259 -16.87 -36.67 -8.35
C GLY A 259 -16.99 -37.82 -7.36
N CYS A 260 -18.22 -38.25 -7.13
CA CYS A 260 -18.53 -39.53 -6.51
C CYS A 260 -18.06 -40.66 -7.41
#